data_2df5d2de7cc0d5cbe8017a62abed3d4e
#
_entry.id   2df5d2de7cc0d5cbe8017a62abed3d4e
#
_cell.length_a   1.000
_cell.length_b   1.000
_cell.length_c   1.000
_cell.angle_alpha   90.00
_cell.angle_beta   90.00
_cell.angle_gamma   90.00
#
_symmetry.space_group_name_H-M   'P 1'
#
loop_
_entity.id
_entity.type
_entity.pdbx_description
1 polymer ?
#
loop_
_entity_poly.entity_id
_entity_poly.type
_entity_poly.pdbx_seq_one_letter_code
_entity_poly.pdbx_strand_id
1 'polypeptide(L)'
;MANVVKKHSISSELAQKMVDAAVAKARQIGVSENVAILDDGGNLKAFSRMDGASIPTIEIAQNKAYTALFGVSTQDFFNFIQGDPSLLAGIPTLARVAGAALALVPDAVPTE
;
A
#
# COMPACT_ATOMS: atom_id res chain seq x y z
N MET A 1 26.28 21.37 13.61
CA MET A 1 25.60 20.16 13.22
C MET A 1 24.09 20.40 13.00
N ALA A 2 23.56 19.91 11.94
CA ALA A 2 22.13 20.08 11.67
C ALA A 2 21.30 19.14 12.54
N ASN A 3 20.20 19.67 13.11
CA ASN A 3 19.21 18.88 13.84
C ASN A 3 18.09 18.38 12.93
N VAL A 4 18.25 18.57 11.62
CA VAL A 4 17.27 18.17 10.62
C VAL A 4 17.95 17.39 9.50
N VAL A 5 17.20 16.55 8.86
CA VAL A 5 17.66 15.73 7.75
C VAL A 5 16.81 16.07 6.53
N LYS A 6 17.49 16.31 5.40
CA LYS A 6 16.79 16.48 4.12
C LYS A 6 16.36 15.12 3.61
N LYS A 7 15.13 15.02 3.13
CA LYS A 7 14.65 13.83 2.46
C LYS A 7 13.70 14.23 1.35
N HIS A 8 13.53 13.30 0.38
CA HIS A 8 12.60 13.48 -0.71
C HIS A 8 11.29 12.77 -0.39
N SER A 9 10.20 13.38 -0.75
CA SER A 9 8.87 12.82 -0.61
C SER A 9 8.09 13.06 -1.90
N ILE A 10 7.14 12.17 -2.18
CA ILE A 10 6.33 12.30 -3.39
C ILE A 10 5.45 13.54 -3.32
N SER A 11 5.38 14.28 -4.42
CA SER A 11 4.46 15.42 -4.54
C SER A 11 3.03 14.93 -4.76
N SER A 12 2.06 15.76 -4.39
CA SER A 12 0.64 15.46 -4.66
C SER A 12 0.38 15.37 -6.16
N GLU A 13 1.09 16.16 -6.95
CA GLU A 13 0.96 16.16 -8.40
C GLU A 13 1.41 14.83 -9.01
N LEU A 14 2.56 14.31 -8.60
CA LEU A 14 3.02 13.01 -9.07
C LEU A 14 2.13 11.88 -8.54
N ALA A 15 1.70 11.95 -7.28
CA ALA A 15 0.80 10.96 -6.71
C ALA A 15 -0.51 10.87 -7.50
N GLN A 16 -1.06 12.00 -7.91
CA GLN A 16 -2.28 12.03 -8.72
C GLN A 16 -2.05 11.43 -10.10
N LYS A 17 -0.90 11.70 -10.72
CA LYS A 17 -0.55 11.07 -12.00
C LYS A 17 -0.46 9.56 -11.89
N MET A 18 0.08 9.05 -10.79
CA MET A 18 0.15 7.61 -10.54
C MET A 18 -1.24 7.00 -10.39
N VAL A 19 -2.13 7.67 -9.67
CA VAL A 19 -3.52 7.24 -9.53
C VAL A 19 -4.20 7.20 -10.91
N ASP A 20 -4.04 8.26 -11.69
CA ASP A 20 -4.67 8.35 -13.01
C ASP A 20 -4.18 7.24 -13.94
N ALA A 21 -2.89 6.93 -13.92
CA ALA A 21 -2.32 5.85 -14.71
C ALA A 21 -2.86 4.48 -14.28
N ALA A 22 -2.96 4.25 -12.98
CA ALA A 22 -3.49 2.99 -12.45
C ALA A 22 -4.97 2.80 -12.79
N VAL A 23 -5.76 3.86 -12.68
CA VAL A 23 -7.19 3.82 -13.04
C VAL A 23 -7.36 3.56 -14.54
N ALA A 24 -6.54 4.21 -15.37
CA ALA A 24 -6.58 4.00 -16.83
C ALA A 24 -6.25 2.55 -17.17
N LYS A 25 -5.24 1.98 -16.52
CA LYS A 25 -4.88 0.57 -16.73
C LYS A 25 -5.99 -0.38 -16.28
N ALA A 26 -6.58 -0.11 -15.13
CA ALA A 26 -7.69 -0.92 -14.62
C ALA A 26 -8.87 -0.94 -15.59
N ARG A 27 -9.22 0.23 -16.15
CA ARG A 27 -10.27 0.31 -17.18
C ARG A 27 -9.91 -0.49 -18.42
N GLN A 28 -8.67 -0.41 -18.84
CA GLN A 28 -8.18 -1.14 -20.02
C GLN A 28 -8.32 -2.65 -19.87
N ILE A 29 -8.03 -3.19 -18.68
CA ILE A 29 -8.12 -4.62 -18.42
C ILE A 29 -9.48 -5.06 -17.87
N GLY A 30 -10.42 -4.12 -17.71
CA GLY A 30 -11.80 -4.45 -17.33
C GLY A 30 -12.01 -4.73 -15.85
N VAL A 31 -11.21 -4.14 -14.98
CA VAL A 31 -11.38 -4.31 -13.53
C VAL A 31 -11.71 -2.98 -12.86
N SER A 32 -12.43 -3.05 -11.75
CA SER A 32 -12.71 -1.91 -10.88
C SER A 32 -11.95 -2.10 -9.58
N GLU A 33 -11.17 -1.10 -9.18
CA GLU A 33 -10.32 -1.20 -8.00
C GLU A 33 -10.22 0.10 -7.25
N ASN A 34 -9.65 0.05 -6.06
CA ASN A 34 -9.22 1.21 -5.31
C ASN A 34 -7.72 1.39 -5.49
N VAL A 35 -7.28 2.62 -5.64
CA VAL A 35 -5.87 2.96 -5.80
C VAL A 35 -5.48 3.92 -4.68
N ALA A 36 -4.48 3.55 -3.90
CA ALA A 36 -3.98 4.37 -2.80
C ALA A 36 -2.50 4.65 -2.98
N ILE A 37 -2.12 5.90 -2.86
CA ILE A 37 -0.72 6.33 -2.86
C ILE A 37 -0.42 6.95 -1.50
N LEU A 38 0.53 6.38 -0.81
CA LEU A 38 1.02 6.93 0.47
C LEU A 38 2.37 7.60 0.25
N ASP A 39 2.67 8.59 1.10
CA ASP A 39 4.00 9.20 1.10
C ASP A 39 4.98 8.36 1.94
N ASP A 40 6.21 8.83 2.05
CA ASP A 40 7.27 8.17 2.79
C ASP A 40 7.02 8.07 4.30
N GLY A 41 6.11 8.90 4.82
CA GLY A 41 5.67 8.84 6.22
C GLY A 41 4.46 7.95 6.45
N GLY A 42 3.94 7.28 5.42
CA GLY A 42 2.77 6.43 5.54
C GLY A 42 1.45 7.19 5.50
N ASN A 43 1.47 8.46 5.08
CA ASN A 43 0.27 9.29 5.02
C ASN A 43 -0.35 9.22 3.63
N LEU A 44 -1.69 9.21 3.59
CA LEU A 44 -2.41 9.17 2.32
C LEU A 44 -2.14 10.44 1.51
N LYS A 45 -1.67 10.27 0.28
CA LYS A 45 -1.34 11.38 -0.61
C LYS A 45 -2.34 11.53 -1.75
N ALA A 46 -2.80 10.41 -2.31
CA ALA A 46 -3.83 10.38 -3.33
C ALA A 46 -4.60 9.08 -3.24
N PHE A 47 -5.88 9.11 -3.61
CA PHE A 47 -6.75 7.94 -3.54
C PHE A 47 -7.84 8.06 -4.60
N SER A 48 -8.18 6.93 -5.21
CA SER A 48 -9.34 6.85 -6.09
C SER A 48 -10.08 5.54 -5.86
N ARG A 49 -11.40 5.65 -5.63
CA ARG A 49 -12.29 4.51 -5.63
C ARG A 49 -13.02 4.50 -6.97
N MET A 50 -12.71 3.51 -7.81
CA MET A 50 -13.41 3.34 -9.07
C MET A 50 -14.84 2.89 -8.81
N ASP A 51 -15.76 3.29 -9.70
CA ASP A 51 -17.12 2.80 -9.65
C ASP A 51 -17.12 1.27 -9.79
N GLY A 52 -17.88 0.61 -8.92
CA GLY A 52 -17.94 -0.85 -8.89
C GLY A 52 -16.88 -1.52 -8.01
N ALA A 53 -15.90 -0.79 -7.51
CA ALA A 53 -14.94 -1.35 -6.56
C ALA A 53 -15.65 -1.63 -5.22
N SER A 54 -15.33 -2.78 -4.62
CA SER A 54 -16.00 -3.17 -3.37
C SER A 54 -15.55 -2.29 -2.20
N ILE A 55 -16.51 -1.94 -1.33
CA ILE A 55 -16.25 -1.03 -0.22
C ILE A 55 -15.15 -1.51 0.72
N PRO A 56 -15.08 -2.79 1.13
CA PRO A 56 -14.02 -3.26 2.00
C PRO A 56 -12.61 -3.06 1.44
N THR A 57 -12.46 -2.99 0.12
CA THR A 57 -11.16 -2.83 -0.51
C THR A 57 -10.60 -1.42 -0.38
N ILE A 58 -11.38 -0.45 0.07
CA ILE A 58 -10.89 0.91 0.35
C ILE A 58 -9.80 0.86 1.43
N GLU A 59 -10.08 0.21 2.54
CA GLU A 59 -9.12 0.06 3.62
C GLU A 59 -7.98 -0.89 3.26
N ILE A 60 -8.29 -1.98 2.57
CA ILE A 60 -7.29 -2.95 2.13
C ILE A 60 -6.25 -2.29 1.22
N ALA A 61 -6.65 -1.45 0.28
CA ALA A 61 -5.73 -0.76 -0.60
C ALA A 61 -4.74 0.11 0.19
N GLN A 62 -5.23 0.85 1.18
CA GLN A 62 -4.39 1.70 2.02
C GLN A 62 -3.45 0.87 2.88
N ASN A 63 -3.91 -0.24 3.45
CA ASN A 63 -3.08 -1.12 4.27
C ASN A 63 -1.99 -1.79 3.45
N LYS A 64 -2.29 -2.22 2.23
CA LYS A 64 -1.28 -2.78 1.33
C LYS A 64 -0.22 -1.74 0.97
N ALA A 65 -0.64 -0.52 0.65
CA ALA A 65 0.30 0.56 0.37
C ALA A 65 1.18 0.86 1.59
N TYR A 66 0.62 0.79 2.79
CA TYR A 66 1.37 1.01 4.02
C TYR A 66 2.49 -0.04 4.19
N THR A 67 2.21 -1.30 3.87
CA THR A 67 3.24 -2.34 3.99
C THR A 67 4.40 -2.16 3.02
N ALA A 68 4.21 -1.41 1.94
CA ALA A 68 5.31 -1.08 1.02
C ALA A 68 6.43 -0.29 1.70
N LEU A 69 6.14 0.37 2.84
CA LEU A 69 7.17 1.06 3.62
C LEU A 69 8.24 0.11 4.17
N PHE A 70 7.94 -1.18 4.28
CA PHE A 70 8.92 -2.19 4.68
C PHE A 70 9.92 -2.51 3.57
N GLY A 71 9.71 -1.99 2.35
CA GLY A 71 10.61 -2.22 1.22
C GLY A 71 10.40 -3.55 0.51
N VAL A 72 9.29 -4.25 0.78
CA VAL A 72 8.97 -5.55 0.19
C VAL A 72 7.51 -5.59 -0.25
N SER A 73 7.17 -6.54 -1.11
CA SER A 73 5.78 -6.79 -1.49
C SER A 73 5.00 -7.39 -0.32
N THR A 74 3.67 -7.34 -0.38
CA THR A 74 2.84 -7.97 0.64
C THR A 74 3.03 -9.48 0.67
N GLN A 75 3.29 -10.11 -0.48
CA GLN A 75 3.57 -11.54 -0.52
C GLN A 75 4.87 -11.88 0.19
N ASP A 76 5.93 -11.13 -0.06
CA ASP A 76 7.22 -11.35 0.60
C ASP A 76 7.12 -11.10 2.10
N PHE A 77 6.36 -10.09 2.50
CA PHE A 77 6.12 -9.81 3.91
C PHE A 77 5.37 -10.96 4.58
N PHE A 78 4.34 -11.48 3.93
CA PHE A 78 3.59 -12.62 4.44
C PHE A 78 4.50 -13.85 4.59
N ASN A 79 5.32 -14.14 3.59
CA ASN A 79 6.27 -15.25 3.66
C ASN A 79 7.26 -15.07 4.81
N PHE A 80 7.70 -13.85 5.05
CA PHE A 80 8.61 -13.54 6.16
C PHE A 80 7.97 -13.84 7.51
N ILE A 81 6.74 -13.38 7.74
CA ILE A 81 6.07 -13.59 9.04
C ILE A 81 5.70 -15.06 9.28
N GLN A 82 5.44 -15.83 8.23
CA GLN A 82 5.16 -17.26 8.36
C GLN A 82 6.36 -18.06 8.88
N GLY A 83 7.55 -17.57 8.61
CA GLY A 83 8.78 -18.25 9.02
C GLY A 83 9.12 -18.12 10.50
N ASP A 84 8.38 -17.30 11.25
CA ASP A 84 8.67 -17.03 12.66
C ASP A 84 7.38 -17.05 13.48
N PRO A 85 7.22 -18.01 14.41
CA PRO A 85 5.99 -18.10 15.21
C PRO A 85 5.68 -16.85 16.03
N SER A 86 6.69 -16.11 16.48
CA SER A 86 6.47 -14.88 17.24
C SER A 86 5.91 -13.76 16.37
N LEU A 87 6.37 -13.65 15.12
CA LEU A 87 5.84 -12.70 14.16
C LEU A 87 4.42 -13.08 13.75
N LEU A 88 4.19 -14.37 13.53
CA LEU A 88 2.86 -14.86 13.16
C LEU A 88 1.82 -14.55 14.24
N ALA A 89 2.20 -14.59 15.49
CA ALA A 89 1.31 -14.25 16.61
C ALA A 89 1.17 -12.75 16.82
N GLY A 90 2.27 -11.98 16.66
CA GLY A 90 2.32 -10.57 17.00
C GLY A 90 1.82 -9.61 15.90
N ILE A 91 2.21 -9.85 14.65
CA ILE A 91 1.86 -8.96 13.54
C ILE A 91 0.35 -8.75 13.38
N PRO A 92 -0.51 -9.78 13.52
CA PRO A 92 -1.96 -9.58 13.40
C PRO A 92 -2.56 -8.61 14.42
N THR A 93 -1.83 -8.23 15.45
CA THR A 93 -2.28 -7.20 16.41
C THR A 93 -2.10 -5.78 15.87
N LEU A 94 -1.36 -5.60 14.79
CA LEU A 94 -1.12 -4.31 14.15
C LEU A 94 -2.13 -4.13 13.03
N ALA A 95 -3.18 -3.36 13.26
CA ALA A 95 -4.35 -3.29 12.38
C ALA A 95 -4.02 -3.08 10.90
N ARG A 96 -3.16 -2.10 10.57
CA ARG A 96 -2.84 -1.78 9.17
C ARG A 96 -2.01 -2.86 8.50
N VAL A 97 -1.09 -3.45 9.24
CA VAL A 97 -0.18 -4.48 8.72
C VAL A 97 -0.94 -5.81 8.59
N ALA A 98 -1.77 -6.14 9.57
CA ALA A 98 -2.60 -7.34 9.53
C ALA A 98 -3.52 -7.35 8.31
N GLY A 99 -4.19 -6.22 8.03
CA GLY A 99 -5.06 -6.11 6.88
C GLY A 99 -4.36 -6.38 5.56
N ALA A 100 -3.12 -5.91 5.42
CA ALA A 100 -2.33 -6.15 4.22
C ALA A 100 -1.84 -7.60 4.13
N ALA A 101 -1.32 -8.14 5.23
CA ALA A 101 -0.76 -9.49 5.25
C ALA A 101 -1.82 -10.56 4.98
N LEU A 102 -3.02 -10.38 5.55
CA LEU A 102 -4.11 -11.33 5.39
C LEU A 102 -4.77 -11.27 4.01
N ALA A 103 -4.52 -10.23 3.25
CA ALA A 103 -5.06 -10.13 1.90
C ALA A 103 -4.51 -11.19 0.94
N LEU A 104 -3.38 -11.78 1.24
CA LEU A 104 -2.74 -12.86 0.49
C LEU A 104 -2.46 -12.55 -0.98
N VAL A 105 -2.51 -11.30 -1.36
CA VAL A 105 -2.34 -10.85 -2.74
C VAL A 105 -1.20 -9.83 -2.79
N PRO A 106 -0.22 -10.02 -3.66
CA PRO A 106 0.99 -9.21 -3.67
C PRO A 106 0.82 -7.90 -4.46
N ASP A 107 -0.09 -7.06 -4.05
CA ASP A 107 -0.42 -5.86 -4.81
C ASP A 107 0.34 -4.62 -4.39
N ALA A 108 0.90 -4.62 -3.19
CA ALA A 108 1.69 -3.50 -2.73
C ALA A 108 3.15 -3.77 -3.02
N VAL A 109 3.71 -3.00 -3.92
CA VAL A 109 5.13 -3.07 -4.28
C VAL A 109 5.73 -1.70 -4.01
N PRO A 110 6.86 -1.63 -3.29
CA PRO A 110 7.52 -0.34 -3.06
C PRO A 110 7.89 0.33 -4.38
N THR A 111 7.66 1.63 -4.47
CA THR A 111 8.13 2.43 -5.58
C THR A 111 9.45 3.10 -5.20
N GLU A 112 10.37 3.07 -6.11
CA GLU A 112 11.67 3.70 -5.90
C GLU A 112 11.68 5.18 -6.27
#